data_3ec05c769d6b2c511fe480c0d7bceff8
#
_entry.id   3ec05c769d6b2c511fe480c0d7bceff8
#
_cell.length_a   1.000
_cell.length_b   1.000
_cell.length_c   1.000
_cell.angle_alpha   90.00
_cell.angle_beta   90.00
_cell.angle_gamma   90.00
#
_symmetry.space_group_name_H-M   'P 1'
#
loop_
_entity.id
_entity.type
_entity.pdbx_description
1 polymer ?
#
loop_
_entity_poly.entity_id
_entity_poly.type
_entity_poly.pdbx_seq_one_letter_code
_entity_poly.pdbx_strand_id
1 'polypeptide(L)'
;ALLQTTDIGIDEAKDIARIANGSYLLARKKSDESEENKQELNDFIALFRDAYTVGVLKDPKQKYESLKRLRKWTLEMADAKVGREKQKHFLQYAQQQVRENYIRNLNQPELNYQLEQERQFSTRFAPFIHDGNVEQIMHQLDLAEKQIEQNGNAKIVFFDLCLQMIVLIKKPRT
;
A
#
# COMPACT_ATOMS: atom_id res chain seq x y z
N ALA A 1 -26.87 -11.54 -3.95
CA ALA A 1 -26.21 -12.77 -3.47
C ALA A 1 -25.15 -12.43 -2.42
N LEU A 2 -24.15 -11.55 -2.71
CA LEU A 2 -23.10 -11.20 -1.74
C LEU A 2 -23.66 -10.60 -0.43
N LEU A 3 -24.63 -9.69 -0.52
CA LEU A 3 -25.28 -9.06 0.65
C LEU A 3 -26.08 -10.04 1.52
N GLN A 4 -26.36 -11.25 1.06
CA GLN A 4 -27.09 -12.28 1.80
C GLN A 4 -26.18 -13.28 2.50
N THR A 5 -24.90 -13.32 2.11
CA THR A 5 -23.95 -14.35 2.58
C THR A 5 -22.74 -13.77 3.31
N THR A 6 -22.54 -12.45 3.25
CA THR A 6 -21.41 -11.76 3.85
C THR A 6 -21.87 -10.46 4.53
N ASP A 7 -21.21 -10.09 5.61
CA ASP A 7 -21.51 -8.89 6.42
C ASP A 7 -20.80 -7.65 5.85
N ILE A 8 -21.02 -7.36 4.56
CA ILE A 8 -20.41 -6.24 3.83
C ILE A 8 -21.44 -5.19 3.43
N GLY A 9 -21.02 -3.94 3.36
CA GLY A 9 -21.85 -2.81 2.91
C GLY A 9 -22.21 -2.88 1.42
N ILE A 10 -23.30 -2.20 1.02
CA ILE A 10 -23.80 -2.19 -0.36
C ILE A 10 -22.76 -1.69 -1.36
N ASP A 11 -22.01 -0.65 -1.00
CA ASP A 11 -21.00 -0.05 -1.90
C ASP A 11 -19.77 -0.95 -2.04
N GLU A 12 -19.35 -1.59 -0.95
CA GLU A 12 -18.28 -2.59 -0.96
C GLU A 12 -18.68 -3.83 -1.80
N ALA A 13 -19.93 -4.29 -1.68
CA ALA A 13 -20.45 -5.37 -2.51
C ALA A 13 -20.46 -5.04 -4.01
N LYS A 14 -20.78 -3.79 -4.38
CA LYS A 14 -20.73 -3.33 -5.78
C LYS A 14 -19.30 -3.29 -6.32
N ASP A 15 -18.36 -2.80 -5.53
CA ASP A 15 -16.95 -2.74 -5.91
C ASP A 15 -16.36 -4.14 -6.12
N ILE A 16 -16.63 -5.07 -5.18
CA ILE A 16 -16.19 -6.47 -5.30
C ILE A 16 -16.80 -7.12 -6.55
N ALA A 17 -18.08 -6.90 -6.83
CA ALA A 17 -18.73 -7.43 -8.01
C ALA A 17 -18.14 -6.89 -9.32
N ARG A 18 -17.78 -5.61 -9.35
CA ARG A 18 -17.12 -4.96 -10.50
C ARG A 18 -15.72 -5.54 -10.75
N ILE A 19 -14.91 -5.67 -9.70
CA ILE A 19 -13.54 -6.22 -9.78
C ILE A 19 -13.56 -7.70 -10.18
N ALA A 20 -14.55 -8.44 -9.68
CA ALA A 20 -14.73 -9.86 -9.98
C ALA A 20 -15.29 -10.14 -11.38
N ASN A 21 -15.62 -9.11 -12.16
CA ASN A 21 -16.14 -9.22 -13.53
C ASN A 21 -17.29 -10.25 -13.67
N GLY A 22 -18.23 -10.25 -12.69
CA GLY A 22 -19.39 -11.11 -12.66
C GLY A 22 -19.17 -12.55 -12.10
N SER A 23 -17.95 -12.93 -11.74
CA SER A 23 -17.67 -14.22 -11.12
C SER A 23 -18.03 -14.20 -9.63
N TYR A 24 -19.04 -15.01 -9.23
CA TYR A 24 -19.45 -15.12 -7.84
C TYR A 24 -18.34 -15.68 -6.91
N LEU A 25 -17.61 -16.69 -7.37
CA LEU A 25 -16.50 -17.28 -6.59
C LEU A 25 -15.38 -16.28 -6.37
N LEU A 26 -15.02 -15.52 -7.41
CA LEU A 26 -13.99 -14.48 -7.31
C LEU A 26 -14.47 -13.33 -6.40
N ALA A 27 -15.74 -12.94 -6.52
CA ALA A 27 -16.32 -11.92 -5.67
C ALA A 27 -16.34 -12.32 -4.18
N ARG A 28 -16.67 -13.58 -3.88
CA ARG A 28 -16.64 -14.12 -2.52
C ARG A 28 -15.22 -14.13 -1.95
N LYS A 29 -14.25 -14.62 -2.72
CA LYS A 29 -12.84 -14.59 -2.33
C LYS A 29 -12.36 -13.16 -2.02
N LYS A 30 -12.74 -12.19 -2.84
CA LYS A 30 -12.41 -10.76 -2.65
C LYS A 30 -13.10 -10.19 -1.40
N SER A 31 -14.30 -10.66 -1.04
CA SER A 31 -14.98 -10.25 0.19
C SER A 31 -14.27 -10.79 1.44
N ASP A 32 -13.81 -12.02 1.41
CA ASP A 32 -13.07 -12.64 2.52
C ASP A 32 -11.69 -11.97 2.69
N GLU A 33 -11.11 -11.46 1.61
CA GLU A 33 -9.86 -10.67 1.60
C GLU A 33 -10.05 -9.22 2.08
N SER A 34 -11.29 -8.71 2.24
CA SER A 34 -11.56 -7.29 2.48
C SER A 34 -11.02 -6.78 3.83
N GLU A 35 -11.04 -7.60 4.87
CA GLU A 35 -10.47 -7.23 6.19
C GLU A 35 -8.93 -7.21 6.16
N GLU A 36 -8.30 -8.15 5.44
CA GLU A 36 -6.85 -8.13 5.23
C GLU A 36 -6.44 -6.90 4.42
N ASN A 37 -7.19 -6.57 3.36
CA ASN A 37 -6.95 -5.37 2.55
C ASN A 37 -7.08 -4.07 3.36
N LYS A 38 -7.98 -4.00 4.36
CA LYS A 38 -8.08 -2.83 5.26
C LYS A 38 -6.82 -2.65 6.09
N GLN A 39 -6.27 -3.73 6.63
CA GLN A 39 -5.02 -3.65 7.40
C GLN A 39 -3.85 -3.24 6.49
N GLU A 40 -3.74 -3.82 5.31
CA GLU A 40 -2.70 -3.50 4.33
C GLU A 40 -2.79 -2.04 3.86
N LEU A 41 -4.00 -1.52 3.65
CA LEU A 41 -4.20 -0.10 3.35
C LEU A 41 -3.70 0.79 4.50
N ASN A 42 -4.00 0.44 5.74
CA ASN A 42 -3.53 1.17 6.92
C ASN A 42 -1.99 1.16 7.01
N ASP A 43 -1.37 0.02 6.76
CA ASP A 43 0.09 -0.12 6.75
C ASP A 43 0.72 0.68 5.60
N PHE A 44 0.12 0.65 4.42
CA PHE A 44 0.54 1.47 3.28
C PHE A 44 0.43 2.97 3.58
N ILE A 45 -0.70 3.41 4.14
CA ILE A 45 -0.90 4.80 4.56
C ILE A 45 0.14 5.21 5.61
N ALA A 46 0.39 4.37 6.59
CA ALA A 46 1.36 4.65 7.66
C ALA A 46 2.76 4.82 7.09
N LEU A 47 3.21 3.90 6.23
CA LEU A 47 4.51 3.95 5.57
C LEU A 47 4.70 5.26 4.79
N PHE A 48 3.80 5.54 3.86
CA PHE A 48 3.97 6.69 2.96
C PHE A 48 3.72 8.04 3.64
N ARG A 49 2.76 8.14 4.57
CA ARG A 49 2.53 9.37 5.34
C ARG A 49 3.73 9.74 6.19
N ASP A 50 4.30 8.77 6.91
CA ASP A 50 5.43 9.03 7.78
C ASP A 50 6.72 9.24 6.98
N ALA A 51 6.90 8.54 5.85
CA ALA A 51 7.98 8.80 4.90
C ALA A 51 7.91 10.23 4.34
N TYR A 52 6.73 10.69 3.94
CA TYR A 52 6.50 12.06 3.48
C TYR A 52 6.82 13.09 4.58
N THR A 53 6.33 12.86 5.79
CA THR A 53 6.60 13.77 6.93
C THR A 53 8.09 13.92 7.19
N VAL A 54 8.84 12.81 7.19
CA VAL A 54 10.29 12.84 7.39
C VAL A 54 11.02 13.50 6.21
N GLY A 55 10.63 13.17 4.99
CA GLY A 55 11.30 13.61 3.76
C GLY A 55 11.04 15.08 3.41
N VAL A 56 9.83 15.57 3.64
CA VAL A 56 9.33 16.84 3.08
C VAL A 56 9.08 17.92 4.13
N LEU A 57 8.44 17.60 5.25
CA LEU A 57 8.12 18.60 6.26
C LEU A 57 9.38 19.13 6.94
N LYS A 58 9.33 20.39 7.40
CA LYS A 58 10.48 21.06 8.02
C LYS A 58 10.52 20.94 9.54
N ASP A 59 9.39 20.64 10.20
CA ASP A 59 9.29 20.59 11.66
C ASP A 59 10.08 19.39 12.24
N PRO A 60 11.14 19.64 13.03
CA PRO A 60 11.97 18.57 13.59
C PRO A 60 11.21 17.64 14.54
N LYS A 61 10.22 18.15 15.27
CA LYS A 61 9.42 17.35 16.20
C LYS A 61 8.56 16.35 15.46
N GLN A 62 7.88 16.81 14.40
CA GLN A 62 7.07 15.92 13.56
C GLN A 62 7.92 14.85 12.87
N LYS A 63 9.08 15.22 12.35
CA LYS A 63 10.04 14.27 11.76
C LYS A 63 10.46 13.19 12.76
N TYR A 64 10.83 13.60 13.95
CA TYR A 64 11.25 12.65 15.00
C TYR A 64 10.14 11.67 15.38
N GLU A 65 8.91 12.16 15.58
CA GLU A 65 7.77 11.29 15.87
C GLU A 65 7.44 10.34 14.70
N SER A 66 7.55 10.80 13.45
CA SER A 66 7.34 9.95 12.28
C SER A 66 8.43 8.89 12.13
N LEU A 67 9.70 9.22 12.40
CA LEU A 67 10.77 8.22 12.44
C LEU A 67 10.55 7.14 13.52
N LYS A 68 10.04 7.52 14.68
CA LYS A 68 9.68 6.54 15.73
C LYS A 68 8.56 5.62 15.27
N ARG A 69 7.52 6.15 14.58
CA ARG A 69 6.44 5.33 14.04
C ARG A 69 6.92 4.40 12.93
N LEU A 70 7.76 4.86 12.00
CA LEU A 70 8.36 4.01 10.97
C LEU A 70 9.21 2.88 11.59
N ARG A 71 10.01 3.20 12.60
CA ARG A 71 10.77 2.18 13.33
C ARG A 71 9.85 1.15 13.99
N LYS A 72 8.79 1.60 14.67
CA LYS A 72 7.82 0.71 15.31
C LYS A 72 7.14 -0.17 14.26
N TRP A 73 6.65 0.41 13.18
CA TRP A 73 6.03 -0.31 12.06
C TRP A 73 6.98 -1.37 11.48
N THR A 74 8.26 -1.03 11.26
CA THR A 74 9.28 -1.99 10.80
C THR A 74 9.40 -3.19 11.73
N LEU A 75 9.39 -2.97 13.05
CA LEU A 75 9.48 -4.05 14.03
C LEU A 75 8.23 -4.92 14.05
N GLU A 76 7.04 -4.30 13.90
CA GLU A 76 5.76 -5.00 13.82
C GLU A 76 5.68 -5.86 12.55
N MET A 77 6.05 -5.32 11.38
CA MET A 77 6.09 -6.06 10.12
C MET A 77 7.12 -7.19 10.12
N ALA A 78 8.23 -7.02 10.84
CA ALA A 78 9.29 -8.02 10.94
C ALA A 78 9.05 -9.05 12.04
N ASP A 79 7.97 -8.96 12.82
CA ASP A 79 7.65 -9.91 13.86
C ASP A 79 7.40 -11.31 13.26
N ALA A 80 7.94 -12.34 13.94
CA ALA A 80 7.82 -13.73 13.50
C ALA A 80 6.34 -14.19 13.36
N LYS A 81 5.43 -13.57 14.12
CA LYS A 81 3.98 -13.88 14.07
C LYS A 81 3.32 -13.39 12.78
N VAL A 82 3.87 -12.36 12.14
CA VAL A 82 3.38 -11.89 10.84
C VAL A 82 3.66 -12.95 9.77
N GLY A 83 4.87 -13.48 9.74
CA GLY A 83 5.27 -14.49 8.78
C GLY A 83 5.55 -13.92 7.39
N ARG A 84 6.33 -14.69 6.60
CA ARG A 84 6.81 -14.23 5.28
C ARG A 84 5.72 -14.06 4.25
N GLU A 85 4.70 -14.91 4.29
CA GLU A 85 3.59 -14.81 3.33
C GLU A 85 2.83 -13.49 3.49
N LYS A 86 2.52 -13.07 4.71
CA LYS A 86 1.88 -11.77 4.94
C LYS A 86 2.80 -10.60 4.59
N GLN A 87 4.10 -10.72 4.86
CA GLN A 87 5.09 -9.71 4.47
C GLN A 87 5.13 -9.54 2.95
N LYS A 88 5.16 -10.63 2.18
CA LYS A 88 5.10 -10.61 0.71
C LYS A 88 3.77 -10.02 0.22
N HIS A 89 2.66 -10.46 0.80
CA HIS A 89 1.32 -9.99 0.42
C HIS A 89 1.20 -8.48 0.58
N PHE A 90 1.68 -7.93 1.71
CA PHE A 90 1.75 -6.48 1.89
C PHE A 90 2.58 -5.78 0.81
N LEU A 91 3.75 -6.33 0.44
CA LEU A 91 4.61 -5.72 -0.58
C LEU A 91 3.95 -5.73 -1.97
N GLN A 92 3.25 -6.82 -2.33
CA GLN A 92 2.45 -6.92 -3.55
C GLN A 92 1.28 -5.93 -3.54
N TYR A 93 0.58 -5.82 -2.41
CA TYR A 93 -0.48 -4.84 -2.23
C TYR A 93 0.05 -3.41 -2.39
N ALA A 94 1.20 -3.10 -1.78
CA ALA A 94 1.83 -1.79 -1.90
C ALA A 94 2.22 -1.45 -3.36
N GLN A 95 2.74 -2.43 -4.12
CA GLN A 95 3.02 -2.26 -5.55
C GLN A 95 1.73 -1.97 -6.33
N GLN A 96 0.67 -2.70 -6.05
CA GLN A 96 -0.64 -2.45 -6.68
C GLN A 96 -1.13 -1.04 -6.36
N GLN A 97 -1.10 -0.60 -5.10
CA GLN A 97 -1.53 0.74 -4.72
C GLN A 97 -0.69 1.85 -5.37
N VAL A 98 0.62 1.69 -5.47
CA VAL A 98 1.49 2.65 -6.19
C VAL A 98 1.09 2.74 -7.66
N ARG A 99 0.88 1.59 -8.34
CA ARG A 99 0.42 1.52 -9.73
C ARG A 99 -0.95 2.23 -9.91
N GLU A 100 -1.92 1.92 -9.05
CA GLU A 100 -3.26 2.50 -9.14
C GLU A 100 -3.24 4.04 -8.93
N ASN A 101 -2.41 4.52 -8.00
CA ASN A 101 -2.24 5.96 -7.78
C ASN A 101 -1.56 6.65 -8.96
N TYR A 102 -0.61 6.00 -9.62
CA TYR A 102 0.00 6.51 -10.85
C TYR A 102 -1.01 6.58 -12.02
N ILE A 103 -1.77 5.50 -12.25
CA ILE A 103 -2.81 5.43 -13.29
C ILE A 103 -3.87 6.52 -13.08
N ARG A 104 -4.25 6.80 -11.82
CA ARG A 104 -5.18 7.88 -11.49
C ARG A 104 -4.71 9.24 -12.02
N ASN A 105 -3.40 9.51 -12.00
CA ASN A 105 -2.83 10.75 -12.55
C ASN A 105 -2.86 10.81 -14.07
N LEU A 106 -3.04 9.69 -14.77
CA LEU A 106 -3.16 9.64 -16.23
C LEU A 106 -4.58 9.92 -16.72
N ASN A 107 -5.53 10.20 -15.82
CA ASN A 107 -6.95 10.45 -16.14
C ASN A 107 -7.62 9.32 -16.95
N GLN A 108 -7.28 8.07 -16.66
CA GLN A 108 -7.86 6.87 -17.28
C GLN A 108 -8.60 6.04 -16.22
N PRO A 109 -9.79 6.46 -15.78
CA PRO A 109 -10.51 5.84 -14.66
C PRO A 109 -10.93 4.39 -14.95
N GLU A 110 -11.07 4.00 -16.20
CA GLU A 110 -11.39 2.63 -16.62
C GLU A 110 -10.26 1.62 -16.31
N LEU A 111 -9.03 2.09 -16.16
CA LEU A 111 -7.87 1.28 -15.80
C LEU A 111 -7.61 1.21 -14.29
N ASN A 112 -8.41 1.92 -13.49
CA ASN A 112 -8.26 1.98 -12.04
C ASN A 112 -9.21 1.00 -11.35
N TYR A 113 -8.65 0.08 -10.55
CA TYR A 113 -9.36 -1.01 -9.89
C TYR A 113 -9.38 -0.90 -8.36
N GLN A 114 -9.30 0.33 -7.82
CA GLN A 114 -9.31 0.58 -6.39
C GLN A 114 -10.71 0.38 -5.78
N LEU A 115 -10.73 -0.13 -4.54
CA LEU A 115 -11.93 -0.15 -3.69
C LEU A 115 -12.27 1.28 -3.21
N GLU A 116 -13.49 1.49 -2.71
CA GLU A 116 -13.95 2.81 -2.28
C GLU A 116 -13.04 3.45 -1.22
N GLN A 117 -12.62 2.69 -0.21
CA GLN A 117 -11.72 3.18 0.84
C GLN A 117 -10.35 3.58 0.28
N GLU A 118 -9.82 2.80 -0.66
CA GLU A 118 -8.57 3.10 -1.35
C GLU A 118 -8.71 4.37 -2.21
N ARG A 119 -9.83 4.55 -2.91
CA ARG A 119 -10.13 5.74 -3.70
C ARG A 119 -10.16 7.02 -2.87
N GLN A 120 -10.75 6.96 -1.67
CA GLN A 120 -10.79 8.11 -0.75
C GLN A 120 -9.38 8.55 -0.34
N PHE A 121 -8.52 7.60 0.03
CA PHE A 121 -7.11 7.88 0.31
C PHE A 121 -6.38 8.41 -0.92
N SER A 122 -6.52 7.74 -2.05
CA SER A 122 -5.84 8.04 -3.31
C SER A 122 -6.15 9.43 -3.85
N THR A 123 -7.33 9.99 -3.55
CA THR A 123 -7.67 11.36 -3.96
C THR A 123 -6.66 12.39 -3.47
N ARG A 124 -6.07 12.17 -2.28
CA ARG A 124 -5.05 13.05 -1.70
C ARG A 124 -3.64 12.57 -1.93
N PHE A 125 -3.45 11.27 -2.11
CA PHE A 125 -2.14 10.64 -2.19
C PHE A 125 -1.60 10.53 -3.62
N ALA A 126 -2.45 10.29 -4.63
CA ALA A 126 -2.02 10.09 -6.01
C ALA A 126 -1.05 11.18 -6.53
N PRO A 127 -1.21 12.48 -6.19
CA PRO A 127 -0.27 13.52 -6.65
C PRO A 127 1.18 13.33 -6.22
N PHE A 128 1.45 12.50 -5.21
CA PHE A 128 2.81 12.20 -4.75
C PHE A 128 3.49 11.07 -5.52
N ILE A 129 2.74 10.34 -6.35
CA ILE A 129 3.25 9.27 -7.22
C ILE A 129 3.24 9.80 -8.66
N HIS A 130 4.42 9.98 -9.26
CA HIS A 130 4.57 10.62 -10.56
C HIS A 130 5.79 10.07 -11.32
N ASP A 131 5.99 10.48 -12.56
CA ASP A 131 7.05 10.00 -13.47
C ASP A 131 8.46 10.07 -12.84
N GLY A 132 8.72 11.11 -12.02
CA GLY A 132 10.03 11.28 -11.36
C GLY A 132 10.33 10.27 -10.23
N ASN A 133 9.34 9.50 -9.74
CA ASN A 133 9.56 8.59 -8.61
C ASN A 133 8.91 7.21 -8.74
N VAL A 134 7.87 7.02 -9.56
CA VAL A 134 7.09 5.79 -9.61
C VAL A 134 7.92 4.56 -9.91
N GLU A 135 8.78 4.63 -10.93
CA GLU A 135 9.64 3.49 -11.34
C GLU A 135 10.55 3.04 -10.19
N GLN A 136 11.15 4.00 -9.50
CA GLN A 136 12.07 3.71 -8.41
C GLN A 136 11.34 3.19 -7.16
N ILE A 137 10.16 3.71 -6.85
CA ILE A 137 9.31 3.20 -5.77
C ILE A 137 8.92 1.74 -6.06
N MET A 138 8.45 1.45 -7.28
CA MET A 138 8.12 0.09 -7.72
C MET A 138 9.31 -0.85 -7.62
N HIS A 139 10.48 -0.40 -8.07
CA HIS A 139 11.71 -1.19 -7.99
C HIS A 139 12.10 -1.53 -6.53
N GLN A 140 11.98 -0.58 -5.60
CA GLN A 140 12.30 -0.83 -4.19
C GLN A 140 11.31 -1.79 -3.52
N LEU A 141 10.02 -1.71 -3.86
CA LEU A 141 9.01 -2.65 -3.37
C LEU A 141 9.25 -4.07 -3.93
N ASP A 142 9.54 -4.22 -5.22
CA ASP A 142 9.89 -5.48 -5.86
C ASP A 142 11.17 -6.08 -5.27
N LEU A 143 12.20 -5.26 -5.03
CA LEU A 143 13.43 -5.70 -4.39
C LEU A 143 13.19 -6.20 -2.97
N ALA A 144 12.39 -5.49 -2.18
CA ALA A 144 12.02 -5.92 -0.83
C ALA A 144 11.26 -7.26 -0.86
N GLU A 145 10.31 -7.43 -1.78
CA GLU A 145 9.58 -8.70 -1.95
C GLU A 145 10.53 -9.86 -2.25
N LYS A 146 11.43 -9.71 -3.22
CA LYS A 146 12.45 -10.70 -3.56
C LYS A 146 13.36 -11.05 -2.39
N GLN A 147 13.78 -10.04 -1.63
CA GLN A 147 14.61 -10.26 -0.44
C GLN A 147 13.88 -11.06 0.65
N ILE A 148 12.60 -10.79 0.88
CA ILE A 148 11.76 -11.57 1.81
C ILE A 148 11.60 -13.01 1.30
N GLU A 149 11.35 -13.20 0.02
CA GLU A 149 11.23 -14.51 -0.62
C GLU A 149 12.52 -15.33 -0.51
N GLN A 150 13.66 -14.68 -0.65
CA GLN A 150 15.00 -15.27 -0.50
C GLN A 150 15.46 -15.44 0.96
N ASN A 151 14.55 -15.36 1.92
CA ASN A 151 14.84 -15.47 3.34
C ASN A 151 15.73 -14.35 3.92
N GLY A 152 15.74 -13.17 3.32
CA GLY A 152 16.37 -11.97 3.87
C GLY A 152 15.86 -11.63 5.28
N ASN A 153 16.65 -10.90 6.03
CA ASN A 153 16.25 -10.43 7.36
C ASN A 153 15.16 -9.38 7.23
N ALA A 154 13.91 -9.70 7.57
CA ALA A 154 12.75 -8.86 7.41
C ALA A 154 12.91 -7.47 8.06
N LYS A 155 13.55 -7.40 9.24
CA LYS A 155 13.81 -6.13 9.92
C LYS A 155 14.70 -5.21 9.10
N ILE A 156 15.74 -5.74 8.48
CA ILE A 156 16.65 -4.97 7.62
C ILE A 156 15.93 -4.56 6.36
N VAL A 157 15.20 -5.49 5.71
CA VAL A 157 14.47 -5.24 4.47
C VAL A 157 13.44 -4.13 4.65
N PHE A 158 12.57 -4.21 5.66
CA PHE A 158 11.54 -3.19 5.90
C PHE A 158 12.12 -1.87 6.40
N PHE A 159 13.22 -1.89 7.14
CA PHE A 159 13.89 -0.66 7.56
C PHE A 159 14.52 0.07 6.37
N ASP A 160 15.22 -0.66 5.49
CA ASP A 160 15.76 -0.09 4.26
C ASP A 160 14.64 0.46 3.37
N LEU A 161 13.55 -0.29 3.19
CA LEU A 161 12.37 0.17 2.45
C LEU A 161 11.84 1.51 2.98
N CYS A 162 11.74 1.68 4.31
CA CYS A 162 11.35 2.95 4.92
C CYS A 162 12.28 4.10 4.52
N LEU A 163 13.59 3.86 4.57
CA LEU A 163 14.59 4.87 4.20
C LEU A 163 14.49 5.24 2.72
N GLN A 164 14.31 4.26 1.84
CA GLN A 164 14.11 4.49 0.41
C GLN A 164 12.83 5.30 0.15
N MET A 165 11.71 4.96 0.80
CA MET A 165 10.47 5.73 0.64
C MET A 165 10.62 7.18 1.08
N ILE A 166 11.36 7.47 2.17
CA ILE A 166 11.67 8.85 2.61
C ILE A 166 12.40 9.63 1.53
N VAL A 167 13.34 8.99 0.82
CA VAL A 167 14.12 9.63 -0.24
C VAL A 167 13.28 9.83 -1.51
N LEU A 168 12.51 8.82 -1.89
CA LEU A 168 11.80 8.79 -3.18
C LEU A 168 10.54 9.67 -3.19
N ILE A 169 9.80 9.74 -2.06
CA ILE A 169 8.56 10.52 -1.99
C ILE A 169 8.78 12.03 -2.12
N LYS A 170 9.98 12.52 -1.82
CA LYS A 170 10.33 13.94 -1.93
C LYS A 170 10.89 14.35 -3.30
N LYS A 171 11.09 13.41 -4.22
CA LYS A 171 11.60 13.75 -5.55
C LYS A 171 10.65 14.70 -6.26
N PRO A 172 11.17 15.69 -7.00
CA PRO A 172 10.35 16.58 -7.80
C PRO A 172 9.71 15.82 -8.97
N ARG A 173 8.61 16.34 -9.49
CA ARG A 173 8.08 15.91 -10.79
C ARG A 173 9.06 16.29 -11.88
N THR A 174 9.33 15.37 -12.77
CA THR A 174 10.10 15.62 -14.00
C THR A 174 9.22 16.24 -15.06
#